data_e921ad77d9dd6841a8aff94618cc6f89
#
_entry.id   e921ad77d9dd6841a8aff94618cc6f89
#
_cell.length_a   1.000
_cell.length_b   1.000
_cell.length_c   1.000
_cell.angle_alpha   90.00
_cell.angle_beta   90.00
_cell.angle_gamma   90.00
#
_symmetry.space_group_name_H-M   'P 1'
#
loop_
_entity.id
_entity.type
_entity.pdbx_description
1 polymer ?
#
loop_
_entity_poly.entity_id
_entity_poly.type
_entity_poly.pdbx_seq_one_letter_code
_entity_poly.pdbx_strand_id
1 'polypeptide(L)'
;MKTLLKTLVFSVLFFVAAQSQAQISVGGGLWYGSDINSIGISVNGKYDFNEKWAAAPAFTYFLEKDYVKWSALDLDANYNITELENIGSLYAIGGLGITFWSVDFDGGTIDMGEFGSYDLGVDASGSDVGVNLGVGLNIAASEKFAIAPEIKYTISDGSYLRIGAKILFGL
;
A
#
# COMPACT_ATOMS: atom_id res chain seq x y z
N MET A 1 21.08 -6.37 -19.59
CA MET A 1 20.22 -6.59 -18.40
C MET A 1 18.95 -5.71 -18.38
N LYS A 2 19.00 -4.39 -18.66
CA LYS A 2 17.82 -3.50 -18.64
C LYS A 2 16.73 -3.88 -19.66
N THR A 3 17.11 -4.42 -20.83
CA THR A 3 16.17 -4.85 -21.90
C THR A 3 15.45 -6.15 -21.51
N LEU A 4 16.16 -7.12 -20.95
CA LEU A 4 15.61 -8.40 -20.49
C LEU A 4 14.56 -8.19 -19.38
N LEU A 5 14.81 -7.26 -18.44
CA LEU A 5 13.86 -6.93 -17.38
C LEU A 5 12.59 -6.29 -17.94
N LYS A 6 12.72 -5.39 -18.93
CA LYS A 6 11.56 -4.76 -19.61
C LYS A 6 10.73 -5.79 -20.37
N THR A 7 11.38 -6.73 -21.07
CA THR A 7 10.70 -7.79 -21.80
C THR A 7 10.00 -8.77 -20.86
N LEU A 8 10.62 -9.10 -19.71
CA LEU A 8 10.01 -9.96 -18.70
C LEU A 8 8.77 -9.31 -18.09
N VAL A 9 8.85 -8.03 -17.72
CA VAL A 9 7.70 -7.27 -17.18
C VAL A 9 6.58 -7.17 -18.23
N PHE A 10 6.91 -6.92 -19.50
CA PHE A 10 5.92 -6.86 -20.57
C PHE A 10 5.28 -8.22 -20.87
N SER A 11 6.06 -9.32 -20.80
CA SER A 11 5.54 -10.68 -20.96
C SER A 11 4.62 -11.09 -19.83
N VAL A 12 4.91 -10.74 -18.57
CA VAL A 12 4.06 -10.99 -17.43
C VAL A 12 2.73 -10.22 -17.56
N LEU A 13 2.77 -8.96 -18.02
CA LEU A 13 1.57 -8.17 -18.29
C LEU A 13 0.70 -8.76 -19.41
N PHE A 14 1.32 -9.35 -20.45
CA PHE A 14 0.58 -9.99 -21.55
C PHE A 14 -0.05 -11.34 -21.16
N PHE A 15 0.60 -12.12 -20.28
CA PHE A 15 0.04 -13.39 -19.79
C PHE A 15 -1.18 -13.16 -18.89
N VAL A 16 -1.24 -12.04 -18.16
CA VAL A 16 -2.36 -11.64 -17.31
C VAL A 16 -3.60 -11.31 -18.15
N ALA A 17 -3.44 -10.78 -19.37
CA ALA A 17 -4.55 -10.38 -20.25
C ALA A 17 -5.25 -11.56 -20.97
N ALA A 18 -4.73 -12.79 -20.89
CA ALA A 18 -5.19 -13.91 -21.72
C ALA A 18 -6.19 -14.86 -21.00
N GLN A 19 -6.53 -14.62 -19.73
CA GLN A 19 -7.47 -15.47 -18.98
C GLN A 19 -8.85 -14.80 -18.91
N SER A 20 -9.79 -15.30 -19.69
CA SER A 20 -11.13 -14.73 -19.92
C SER A 20 -12.12 -14.76 -18.75
N GLN A 21 -11.66 -14.98 -17.51
CA GLN A 21 -12.46 -14.89 -16.27
C GLN A 21 -11.80 -14.04 -15.17
N ALA A 22 -10.62 -13.51 -15.42
CA ALA A 22 -9.95 -12.66 -14.45
C ALA A 22 -10.56 -11.25 -14.47
N GLN A 23 -11.14 -10.84 -13.36
CA GLN A 23 -11.62 -9.48 -13.19
C GLN A 23 -10.47 -8.62 -12.65
N ILE A 24 -10.11 -7.61 -13.43
CA ILE A 24 -9.15 -6.58 -13.00
C ILE A 24 -9.95 -5.41 -12.43
N SER A 25 -9.57 -4.96 -11.26
CA SER A 25 -10.09 -3.72 -10.69
C SER A 25 -8.95 -2.79 -10.32
N VAL A 26 -9.18 -1.50 -10.46
CA VAL A 26 -8.24 -0.45 -10.07
C VAL A 26 -8.96 0.59 -9.22
N GLY A 27 -8.24 1.27 -8.35
CA GLY A 27 -8.88 2.25 -7.51
C GLY A 27 -7.97 3.05 -6.62
N GLY A 28 -8.57 3.81 -5.73
CA GLY A 28 -7.89 4.60 -4.71
C GLY A 28 -8.37 4.25 -3.31
N GLY A 29 -7.66 4.69 -2.30
CA GLY A 29 -8.06 4.48 -0.92
C GLY A 29 -7.54 5.56 0.03
N LEU A 30 -8.17 5.61 1.20
CA LEU A 30 -7.75 6.44 2.33
C LEU A 30 -7.45 5.53 3.51
N TRP A 31 -6.34 5.82 4.17
CA TRP A 31 -5.81 5.03 5.27
C TRP A 31 -5.42 5.92 6.44
N TYR A 32 -5.48 5.36 7.63
CA TYR A 32 -4.84 5.90 8.81
C TYR A 32 -3.84 4.88 9.34
N GLY A 33 -2.58 5.30 9.52
CA GLY A 33 -1.53 4.49 10.12
C GLY A 33 -1.33 4.87 11.58
N SER A 34 -1.44 3.89 12.51
CA SER A 34 -1.43 4.17 13.96
C SER A 34 -0.10 4.75 14.44
N ASP A 35 1.00 4.06 14.17
CA ASP A 35 2.33 4.46 14.66
C ASP A 35 2.94 5.56 13.79
N ILE A 36 2.58 5.59 12.51
CA ILE A 36 2.86 6.70 11.60
C ILE A 36 2.08 7.96 12.02
N ASN A 37 0.92 7.76 12.68
CA ASN A 37 -0.01 8.80 13.14
C ASN A 37 -0.36 9.80 12.02
N SER A 38 -0.58 9.29 10.80
CA SER A 38 -0.87 10.10 9.62
C SER A 38 -1.90 9.44 8.70
N ILE A 39 -2.54 10.28 7.88
CA ILE A 39 -3.46 9.85 6.83
C ILE A 39 -2.66 9.51 5.59
N GLY A 40 -2.97 8.37 4.96
CA GLY A 40 -2.40 7.94 3.70
C GLY A 40 -3.41 7.94 2.57
N ILE A 41 -2.94 8.23 1.37
CA ILE A 41 -3.69 8.10 0.12
C ILE A 41 -3.05 6.98 -0.67
N SER A 42 -3.86 6.06 -1.22
CA SER A 42 -3.34 4.92 -1.97
C SER A 42 -3.89 4.80 -3.38
N VAL A 43 -3.08 4.17 -4.23
CA VAL A 43 -3.50 3.59 -5.51
C VAL A 43 -3.49 2.09 -5.35
N ASN A 44 -4.56 1.43 -5.78
CA ASN A 44 -4.79 0.02 -5.54
C ASN A 44 -5.12 -0.69 -6.85
N GLY A 45 -4.56 -1.88 -7.01
CA GLY A 45 -4.95 -2.85 -8.02
C GLY A 45 -5.57 -4.07 -7.34
N LYS A 46 -6.43 -4.78 -8.06
CA LYS A 46 -6.94 -6.08 -7.67
C LYS A 46 -7.05 -6.96 -8.92
N TYR A 47 -6.59 -8.19 -8.81
CA TYR A 47 -6.68 -9.19 -9.86
C TYR A 47 -7.26 -10.48 -9.26
N ASP A 48 -8.49 -10.79 -9.62
CA ASP A 48 -9.16 -12.00 -9.16
C ASP A 48 -8.72 -13.20 -9.99
N PHE A 49 -7.97 -14.14 -9.41
CA PHE A 49 -7.57 -15.39 -10.06
C PHE A 49 -8.76 -16.35 -10.18
N ASN A 50 -9.61 -16.35 -9.17
CA ASN A 50 -10.83 -17.14 -9.06
C ASN A 50 -11.73 -16.53 -7.97
N GLU A 51 -12.87 -17.17 -7.69
CA GLU A 51 -13.85 -16.70 -6.69
C GLU A 51 -13.28 -16.56 -5.27
N LYS A 52 -12.17 -17.26 -4.95
CA LYS A 52 -11.57 -17.27 -3.60
C LYS A 52 -10.29 -16.44 -3.47
N TRP A 53 -9.49 -16.32 -4.52
CA TRP A 53 -8.17 -15.72 -4.43
C TRP A 53 -8.01 -14.53 -5.37
N ALA A 54 -7.47 -13.45 -4.82
CA ALA A 54 -7.06 -12.28 -5.60
C ALA A 54 -5.67 -11.80 -5.20
N ALA A 55 -4.89 -11.27 -6.14
CA ALA A 55 -3.75 -10.42 -5.85
C ALA A 55 -4.22 -8.98 -5.67
N ALA A 56 -3.66 -8.27 -4.71
CA ALA A 56 -4.05 -6.91 -4.35
C ALA A 56 -2.83 -6.00 -4.13
N PRO A 57 -2.08 -5.65 -5.20
CA PRO A 57 -1.00 -4.70 -5.07
C PRO A 57 -1.52 -3.31 -4.72
N ALA A 58 -0.79 -2.58 -3.87
CA ALA A 58 -1.13 -1.21 -3.49
C ALA A 58 0.12 -0.38 -3.22
N PHE A 59 0.04 0.91 -3.51
CA PHE A 59 1.02 1.90 -3.07
C PHE A 59 0.30 2.97 -2.26
N THR A 60 0.77 3.21 -1.05
CA THR A 60 0.21 4.21 -0.12
C THR A 60 1.27 5.27 0.17
N TYR A 61 0.89 6.53 0.02
CA TYR A 61 1.67 7.68 0.47
C TYR A 61 0.98 8.29 1.68
N PHE A 62 1.69 8.43 2.80
CA PHE A 62 1.19 9.08 4.01
C PHE A 62 1.57 10.56 3.98
N LEU A 63 0.65 11.41 4.42
CA LEU A 63 0.90 12.84 4.53
C LEU A 63 2.06 13.07 5.52
N GLU A 64 2.95 13.97 5.16
CA GLU A 64 4.10 14.31 6.00
C GLU A 64 3.65 14.77 7.39
N LYS A 65 4.29 14.24 8.40
CA LYS A 65 4.07 14.63 9.79
C LYS A 65 5.38 14.63 10.55
N ASP A 66 5.60 15.68 11.33
CA ASP A 66 6.78 15.86 12.17
C ASP A 66 8.11 15.71 11.38
N TYR A 67 8.14 16.28 10.15
CA TYR A 67 9.27 16.20 9.20
C TYR A 67 9.58 14.78 8.69
N VAL A 68 8.67 13.83 8.90
CA VAL A 68 8.83 12.46 8.43
C VAL A 68 7.84 12.18 7.31
N LYS A 69 8.35 11.70 6.18
CA LYS A 69 7.58 11.22 5.03
C LYS A 69 7.57 9.70 5.05
N TRP A 70 6.39 9.12 4.87
CA TRP A 70 6.19 7.68 4.83
C TRP A 70 5.51 7.25 3.54
N SER A 71 5.92 6.12 3.00
CA SER A 71 5.19 5.44 1.94
C SER A 71 5.29 3.92 2.09
N ALA A 72 4.31 3.20 1.57
CA ALA A 72 4.28 1.75 1.65
C ALA A 72 3.90 1.15 0.29
N LEU A 73 4.64 0.12 -0.12
CA LEU A 73 4.32 -0.74 -1.25
C LEU A 73 3.87 -2.09 -0.70
N ASP A 74 2.64 -2.47 -0.99
CA ASP A 74 2.05 -3.73 -0.56
C ASP A 74 1.90 -4.69 -1.74
N LEU A 75 2.24 -5.95 -1.52
CA LEU A 75 2.00 -7.07 -2.41
C LEU A 75 1.18 -8.10 -1.64
N ASP A 76 -0.13 -7.86 -1.58
CA ASP A 76 -1.06 -8.67 -0.79
C ASP A 76 -1.78 -9.69 -1.66
N ALA A 77 -2.18 -10.80 -1.04
CA ALA A 77 -3.17 -11.75 -1.52
C ALA A 77 -4.41 -11.65 -0.63
N ASN A 78 -5.56 -11.62 -1.26
CA ASN A 78 -6.85 -11.66 -0.58
C ASN A 78 -7.48 -13.04 -0.74
N TYR A 79 -7.99 -13.59 0.36
CA TYR A 79 -8.72 -14.86 0.38
C TYR A 79 -10.16 -14.63 0.84
N ASN A 80 -11.13 -14.86 -0.04
CA ASN A 80 -12.56 -14.81 0.31
C ASN A 80 -12.92 -15.92 1.30
N ILE A 81 -13.29 -15.50 2.51
CA ILE A 81 -13.70 -16.39 3.61
C ILE A 81 -15.15 -16.82 3.42
N THR A 82 -16.03 -15.83 3.22
CA THR A 82 -17.47 -16.07 3.11
C THR A 82 -18.16 -14.90 2.40
N GLU A 83 -19.23 -15.24 1.71
CA GLU A 83 -20.18 -14.25 1.20
C GLU A 83 -21.19 -13.88 2.31
N LEU A 84 -21.46 -12.58 2.42
CA LEU A 84 -22.43 -12.00 3.34
C LEU A 84 -23.63 -11.55 2.53
N GLU A 85 -24.77 -12.20 2.72
CA GLU A 85 -26.01 -11.89 2.01
C GLU A 85 -26.33 -10.39 2.09
N ASN A 86 -26.59 -9.76 0.94
CA ASN A 86 -26.92 -8.36 0.77
C ASN A 86 -25.86 -7.33 1.22
N ILE A 87 -24.64 -7.76 1.58
CA ILE A 87 -23.55 -6.85 2.00
C ILE A 87 -22.37 -6.96 1.04
N GLY A 88 -21.93 -8.18 0.73
CA GLY A 88 -20.74 -8.45 -0.07
C GLY A 88 -19.93 -9.62 0.48
N SER A 89 -18.62 -9.59 0.39
CA SER A 89 -17.74 -10.68 0.86
C SER A 89 -16.75 -10.24 1.92
N LEU A 90 -16.56 -11.12 2.91
CA LEU A 90 -15.50 -10.98 3.92
C LEU A 90 -14.24 -11.69 3.40
N TYR A 91 -13.09 -11.04 3.46
CA TYR A 91 -11.82 -11.64 3.05
C TYR A 91 -10.71 -11.44 4.06
N ALA A 92 -9.78 -12.40 4.10
CA ALA A 92 -8.50 -12.29 4.79
C ALA A 92 -7.45 -11.69 3.85
N ILE A 93 -6.50 -10.96 4.41
CA ILE A 93 -5.36 -10.35 3.72
C ILE A 93 -4.09 -10.99 4.28
N GLY A 94 -3.21 -11.41 3.38
CA GLY A 94 -1.87 -11.86 3.72
C GLY A 94 -0.90 -11.44 2.63
N GLY A 95 0.27 -10.91 2.99
CA GLY A 95 1.19 -10.45 1.96
C GLY A 95 2.50 -9.89 2.50
N LEU A 96 3.21 -9.17 1.65
CA LEU A 96 4.45 -8.47 1.96
C LEU A 96 4.24 -6.97 1.84
N GLY A 97 4.75 -6.22 2.81
CA GLY A 97 4.81 -4.77 2.80
C GLY A 97 6.25 -4.28 2.80
N ILE A 98 6.53 -3.27 1.99
CA ILE A 98 7.80 -2.54 2.02
C ILE A 98 7.46 -1.12 2.42
N THR A 99 7.90 -0.70 3.58
CA THR A 99 7.69 0.66 4.11
C THR A 99 8.95 1.47 3.90
N PHE A 100 8.81 2.65 3.32
CA PHE A 100 9.89 3.62 3.13
C PHE A 100 9.64 4.82 4.01
N TRP A 101 10.68 5.34 4.62
CA TRP A 101 10.62 6.55 5.42
C TRP A 101 11.78 7.49 5.12
N SER A 102 11.54 8.78 5.22
CA SER A 102 12.58 9.80 5.16
C SER A 102 12.27 10.91 6.14
N VAL A 103 13.32 11.39 6.81
CA VAL A 103 13.32 12.55 7.69
C VAL A 103 14.13 13.63 6.99
N ASP A 104 13.54 14.82 6.84
CA ASP A 104 14.18 15.97 6.24
C ASP A 104 13.91 17.16 7.17
N PHE A 105 14.84 17.42 8.06
CA PHE A 105 14.76 18.50 9.03
C PHE A 105 15.87 19.51 8.79
N ASP A 106 15.51 20.70 8.32
CA ASP A 106 16.43 21.83 8.20
C ASP A 106 16.53 22.56 9.56
N GLY A 107 17.53 22.19 10.33
CA GLY A 107 17.83 22.79 11.66
C GLY A 107 18.47 24.16 11.56
N GLY A 108 18.73 24.65 10.34
CA GLY A 108 19.49 25.88 10.12
C GLY A 108 20.98 25.74 10.42
N THR A 109 21.73 26.77 10.13
CA THR A 109 23.18 26.83 10.32
C THR A 109 23.51 27.81 11.45
N ILE A 110 24.29 27.37 12.44
CA ILE A 110 24.86 28.26 13.46
C ILE A 110 26.24 28.70 12.98
N ASP A 111 26.39 29.99 12.76
CA ASP A 111 27.71 30.60 12.49
C ASP A 111 28.44 30.87 13.81
N MET A 112 29.57 30.19 14.02
CA MET A 112 30.42 30.33 15.19
C MET A 112 31.63 31.25 14.92
N GLY A 113 31.54 32.09 13.90
CA GLY A 113 32.59 33.06 13.54
C GLY A 113 33.87 32.36 13.10
N GLU A 114 35.01 32.63 13.78
CA GLU A 114 36.30 32.01 13.44
C GLU A 114 36.34 30.48 13.60
N PHE A 115 35.36 29.88 14.28
CA PHE A 115 35.25 28.44 14.48
C PHE A 115 34.40 27.74 13.41
N GLY A 116 33.94 28.47 12.38
CA GLY A 116 33.18 27.92 11.27
C GLY A 116 31.66 27.87 11.54
N SER A 117 30.93 27.28 10.60
CA SER A 117 29.50 27.10 10.67
C SER A 117 29.12 25.64 10.92
N TYR A 118 28.17 25.42 11.80
CA TYR A 118 27.60 24.10 12.12
C TYR A 118 26.19 24.00 11.54
N ASP A 119 25.97 23.02 10.66
CA ASP A 119 24.68 22.66 10.15
C ASP A 119 23.97 21.75 11.16
N LEU A 120 22.76 22.14 11.57
CA LEU A 120 21.90 21.38 12.49
C LEU A 120 20.84 20.54 11.75
N GLY A 121 20.90 20.50 10.42
CA GLY A 121 20.02 19.68 9.60
C GLY A 121 20.18 18.18 9.90
N VAL A 122 19.08 17.44 9.81
CA VAL A 122 19.06 15.98 9.87
C VAL A 122 18.41 15.47 8.59
N ASP A 123 19.19 14.74 7.79
CA ASP A 123 18.70 14.01 6.61
C ASP A 123 18.97 12.53 6.83
N ALA A 124 17.89 11.74 6.93
CA ALA A 124 17.98 10.29 7.09
C ALA A 124 16.82 9.62 6.35
N SER A 125 17.08 8.46 5.77
CA SER A 125 16.06 7.67 5.10
C SER A 125 16.32 6.17 5.25
N GLY A 126 15.28 5.38 5.14
CA GLY A 126 15.39 3.94 5.21
C GLY A 126 14.18 3.22 4.64
N SER A 127 14.26 1.91 4.66
CA SER A 127 13.15 1.05 4.29
C SER A 127 13.11 -0.18 5.19
N ASP A 128 11.91 -0.69 5.43
CA ASP A 128 11.64 -1.88 6.23
C ASP A 128 10.72 -2.82 5.47
N VAL A 129 10.99 -4.11 5.54
CA VAL A 129 10.19 -5.16 4.91
C VAL A 129 9.43 -5.91 5.98
N GLY A 130 8.13 -6.05 5.81
CA GLY A 130 7.25 -6.71 6.77
C GLY A 130 6.26 -7.68 6.12
N VAL A 131 5.55 -8.38 6.98
CA VAL A 131 4.43 -9.25 6.61
C VAL A 131 3.13 -8.53 6.93
N ASN A 132 2.24 -8.45 5.94
CA ASN A 132 0.91 -7.91 6.09
C ASN A 132 -0.07 -9.01 6.50
N LEU A 133 -0.85 -8.76 7.54
CA LEU A 133 -2.00 -9.58 7.93
C LEU A 133 -3.21 -8.67 8.16
N GLY A 134 -4.37 -9.08 7.69
CA GLY A 134 -5.55 -8.24 7.84
C GLY A 134 -6.85 -8.91 7.42
N VAL A 135 -7.90 -8.14 7.51
CA VAL A 135 -9.25 -8.50 7.03
C VAL A 135 -9.90 -7.31 6.35
N GLY A 136 -10.80 -7.59 5.43
CA GLY A 136 -11.58 -6.57 4.75
C GLY A 136 -12.94 -7.08 4.32
N LEU A 137 -13.81 -6.15 4.00
CA LEU A 137 -15.10 -6.40 3.39
C LEU A 137 -15.08 -5.86 1.97
N ASN A 138 -15.62 -6.60 1.02
CA ASN A 138 -15.83 -6.13 -0.34
C ASN A 138 -17.34 -5.88 -0.52
N ILE A 139 -17.75 -4.62 -0.45
CA ILE A 139 -19.15 -4.18 -0.55
C ILE A 139 -19.40 -3.73 -1.99
N ALA A 140 -20.13 -4.53 -2.75
CA ALA A 140 -20.52 -4.20 -4.11
C ALA A 140 -21.57 -3.07 -4.09
N ALA A 141 -21.17 -1.85 -4.47
CA ALA A 141 -22.08 -0.72 -4.58
C ALA A 141 -22.77 -0.66 -5.97
N SER A 142 -22.17 -1.28 -6.98
CA SER A 142 -22.74 -1.55 -8.31
C SER A 142 -21.98 -2.68 -8.98
N GLU A 143 -22.39 -3.07 -10.21
CA GLU A 143 -21.70 -4.11 -11.00
C GLU A 143 -20.20 -3.83 -11.24
N LYS A 144 -19.82 -2.55 -11.28
CA LYS A 144 -18.44 -2.13 -11.56
C LYS A 144 -17.76 -1.37 -10.41
N PHE A 145 -18.46 -1.16 -9.32
CA PHE A 145 -17.98 -0.31 -8.24
C PHE A 145 -18.12 -1.00 -6.91
N ALA A 146 -17.01 -1.13 -6.17
CA ALA A 146 -16.98 -1.70 -4.84
C ALA A 146 -16.28 -0.77 -3.85
N ILE A 147 -16.72 -0.81 -2.60
CA ILE A 147 -16.09 -0.16 -1.46
C ILE A 147 -15.52 -1.27 -0.57
N ALA A 148 -14.25 -1.16 -0.23
CA ALA A 148 -13.57 -2.18 0.57
C ALA A 148 -12.94 -1.56 1.83
N PRO A 149 -13.66 -1.49 2.95
CA PRO A 149 -13.07 -1.20 4.24
C PRO A 149 -12.14 -2.34 4.68
N GLU A 150 -10.98 -1.97 5.21
CA GLU A 150 -9.94 -2.91 5.64
C GLU A 150 -9.29 -2.49 6.95
N ILE A 151 -8.87 -3.48 7.72
CA ILE A 151 -7.93 -3.34 8.81
C ILE A 151 -6.76 -4.26 8.56
N LYS A 152 -5.53 -3.73 8.58
CA LYS A 152 -4.31 -4.44 8.22
C LYS A 152 -3.19 -4.08 9.20
N TYR A 153 -2.47 -5.09 9.68
CA TYR A 153 -1.29 -4.95 10.51
C TYR A 153 -0.06 -5.40 9.73
N THR A 154 0.96 -4.56 9.68
CA THR A 154 2.26 -4.87 9.11
C THR A 154 3.21 -5.24 10.23
N ILE A 155 3.72 -6.47 10.21
CA ILE A 155 4.68 -7.01 11.18
C ILE A 155 6.07 -6.81 10.61
N SER A 156 6.85 -5.93 11.21
CA SER A 156 8.22 -5.60 10.83
C SER A 156 8.96 -5.02 12.03
N ASP A 157 10.18 -4.52 11.87
CA ASP A 157 10.89 -3.81 12.94
C ASP A 157 10.15 -2.53 13.37
N GLY A 158 9.52 -1.84 12.42
CA GLY A 158 8.58 -0.73 12.65
C GLY A 158 7.13 -1.15 12.42
N SER A 159 6.61 -2.12 13.19
CA SER A 159 5.25 -2.64 13.05
C SER A 159 4.17 -1.60 13.26
N TYR A 160 3.11 -1.59 12.44
CA TYR A 160 2.02 -0.62 12.54
C TYR A 160 0.67 -1.17 12.04
N LEU A 161 -0.39 -0.61 12.61
CA LEU A 161 -1.76 -0.88 12.20
C LEU A 161 -2.23 0.16 11.18
N ARG A 162 -2.92 -0.31 10.13
CA ARG A 162 -3.62 0.54 9.17
C ARG A 162 -5.11 0.22 9.18
N ILE A 163 -5.91 1.27 9.21
CA ILE A 163 -7.37 1.19 9.08
C ILE A 163 -7.74 2.11 7.93
N GLY A 164 -8.57 1.66 7.02
CA GLY A 164 -8.96 2.46 5.87
C GLY A 164 -10.03 1.84 5.00
N ALA A 165 -10.27 2.48 3.87
CA ALA A 165 -11.19 1.97 2.86
C ALA A 165 -10.66 2.26 1.46
N LYS A 166 -10.90 1.32 0.56
CA LYS A 166 -10.59 1.42 -0.88
C LYS A 166 -11.88 1.54 -1.67
N ILE A 167 -11.80 2.25 -2.77
CA ILE A 167 -12.82 2.29 -3.82
C ILE A 167 -12.21 1.60 -5.03
N LEU A 168 -12.85 0.56 -5.54
CA LEU A 168 -12.38 -0.26 -6.65
C LEU A 168 -13.37 -0.19 -7.81
N PHE A 169 -12.85 0.01 -9.02
CA PHE A 169 -13.60 -0.01 -10.28
C PHE A 169 -13.18 -1.22 -11.09
N GLY A 170 -14.11 -2.07 -11.44
CA GLY A 170 -13.94 -3.19 -12.37
C GLY A 170 -13.78 -2.71 -13.81
N LEU A 171 -12.78 -3.22 -14.49
CA LEU A 171 -12.46 -2.91 -15.89
C LEU A 171 -13.16 -3.88 -16.85
#